data_d68ff79d7a8b60596c50aab194688ac2
#
_entry.id   d68ff79d7a8b60596c50aab194688ac2
#
_cell.length_a   1.000
_cell.length_b   1.000
_cell.length_c   1.000
_cell.angle_alpha   90.00
_cell.angle_beta   90.00
_cell.angle_gamma   90.00
#
_symmetry.space_group_name_H-M   'P 1'
#
loop_
_entity.id
_entity.type
_entity.pdbx_description
1 polymer ?
#
loop_
_entity_poly.entity_id
_entity_poly.type
_entity_poly.pdbx_seq_one_letter_code
_entity_poly.pdbx_strand_id
1 'polypeptide(L)'
;MTKTRLFIIRHGKTMFNTIGRAQGWSDTPLTAEGERGIRALGIGLRKSGLSFVKAYSSDSGRTIQTMGIVLEELGLTGQIPYTFDKRIREWCFGSFDGAYGGELFHGIIPRVLKTDNYKELSLPDLANGLVEVDTAGWAEPWDKLSGRILDGFEAIAKDVEASGGGNALVVSHSMTIGTLAYLIDEEIKKNPGVENGSVTVVEYANGKLSIESLGDVSYRQAGAEVLNSR
;
A
#
# COMPACT_ATOMS: atom_id res chain seq x y z
N MET A 1 -16.15 22.27 6.66
CA MET A 1 -15.03 21.43 7.12
C MET A 1 -14.10 21.21 5.94
N THR A 2 -12.79 21.19 6.16
CA THR A 2 -11.81 20.86 5.12
C THR A 2 -12.01 19.39 4.74
N LYS A 3 -11.95 19.06 3.44
CA LYS A 3 -12.02 17.65 2.98
C LYS A 3 -10.93 16.84 3.62
N THR A 4 -11.22 15.59 4.00
CA THR A 4 -10.24 14.62 4.48
C THR A 4 -9.87 13.69 3.34
N ARG A 5 -8.58 13.65 2.97
CA ARG A 5 -8.03 12.77 1.93
C ARG A 5 -6.83 11.99 2.41
N LEU A 6 -6.80 10.73 2.07
CA LEU A 6 -5.65 9.85 2.28
C LEU A 6 -4.91 9.69 0.94
N PHE A 7 -3.67 10.14 0.88
CA PHE A 7 -2.75 9.89 -0.22
C PHE A 7 -1.98 8.61 0.10
N ILE A 8 -2.49 7.48 -0.37
CA ILE A 8 -1.99 6.15 -0.05
C ILE A 8 -0.93 5.76 -1.06
N ILE A 9 0.30 5.64 -0.62
CA ILE A 9 1.49 5.35 -1.41
C ILE A 9 1.85 3.87 -1.23
N ARG A 10 2.02 3.11 -2.32
CA ARG A 10 2.71 1.82 -2.23
C ARG A 10 4.20 2.07 -1.99
N HIS A 11 4.79 1.37 -1.02
CA HIS A 11 6.22 1.46 -0.72
C HIS A 11 7.11 1.34 -1.96
N GLY A 12 8.35 1.83 -1.91
CA GLY A 12 9.33 1.77 -2.97
C GLY A 12 9.77 0.34 -3.30
N LYS A 13 10.40 0.15 -4.46
CA LYS A 13 10.91 -1.15 -4.91
C LYS A 13 11.96 -1.71 -3.95
N THR A 14 11.73 -2.94 -3.47
CA THR A 14 12.59 -3.64 -2.51
C THR A 14 13.46 -4.71 -3.18
N MET A 15 14.40 -5.28 -2.41
CA MET A 15 15.17 -6.45 -2.85
C MET A 15 14.24 -7.61 -3.23
N PHE A 16 13.22 -7.94 -2.41
CA PHE A 16 12.29 -9.02 -2.71
C PHE A 16 11.46 -8.75 -3.96
N ASN A 17 11.05 -7.51 -4.21
CA ASN A 17 10.39 -7.17 -5.47
C ASN A 17 11.30 -7.44 -6.69
N THR A 18 12.61 -7.16 -6.55
CA THR A 18 13.59 -7.36 -7.64
C THR A 18 13.83 -8.84 -7.94
N ILE A 19 13.91 -9.68 -6.91
CA ILE A 19 14.19 -11.11 -7.06
C ILE A 19 12.92 -11.98 -7.12
N GLY A 20 11.74 -11.36 -7.19
CA GLY A 20 10.45 -12.06 -7.36
C GLY A 20 10.01 -12.89 -6.16
N ARG A 21 10.30 -12.45 -4.93
CA ARG A 21 9.84 -13.13 -3.71
C ARG A 21 8.57 -12.52 -3.16
N ALA A 22 7.69 -13.36 -2.63
CA ALA A 22 6.50 -12.94 -1.90
C ALA A 22 6.91 -12.16 -0.64
N GLN A 23 6.40 -10.95 -0.49
CA GLN A 23 6.76 -10.06 0.60
C GLN A 23 5.52 -9.57 1.33
N GLY A 24 5.07 -10.35 2.28
CA GLY A 24 3.99 -10.01 3.18
C GLY A 24 4.52 -9.33 4.45
N TRP A 25 4.57 -10.06 5.56
CA TRP A 25 5.13 -9.57 6.83
C TRP A 25 6.65 -9.70 6.91
N SER A 26 7.29 -10.53 6.08
CA SER A 26 8.74 -10.48 5.88
C SER A 26 9.15 -9.13 5.30
N ASP A 27 10.37 -8.68 5.57
CA ASP A 27 10.81 -7.34 5.18
C ASP A 27 12.21 -7.35 4.56
N THR A 28 12.41 -6.51 3.54
CA THR A 28 13.70 -6.22 2.94
C THR A 28 13.81 -4.74 2.59
N PRO A 29 15.02 -4.16 2.61
CA PRO A 29 15.21 -2.74 2.34
C PRO A 29 14.83 -2.38 0.90
N LEU A 30 14.61 -1.09 0.67
CA LEU A 30 14.49 -0.52 -0.67
C LEU A 30 15.79 -0.75 -1.45
N THR A 31 15.68 -0.93 -2.77
CA THR A 31 16.84 -0.87 -3.66
C THR A 31 17.21 0.57 -3.98
N ALA A 32 18.42 0.82 -4.47
CA ALA A 32 18.81 2.15 -4.94
C ALA A 32 17.85 2.71 -6.02
N GLU A 33 17.31 1.84 -6.87
CA GLU A 33 16.25 2.19 -7.83
C GLU A 33 14.95 2.58 -7.11
N GLY A 34 14.56 1.80 -6.09
CA GLY A 34 13.39 2.07 -5.26
C GLY A 34 13.49 3.42 -4.55
N GLU A 35 14.63 3.72 -3.94
CA GLU A 35 14.88 5.01 -3.29
C GLU A 35 14.80 6.18 -4.28
N ARG A 36 15.43 6.06 -5.46
CA ARG A 36 15.33 7.08 -6.52
C ARG A 36 13.88 7.29 -6.97
N GLY A 37 13.11 6.20 -7.13
CA GLY A 37 11.69 6.29 -7.49
C GLY A 37 10.85 7.02 -6.44
N ILE A 38 11.14 6.79 -5.15
CA ILE A 38 10.44 7.47 -4.06
C ILE A 38 10.89 8.94 -3.90
N ARG A 39 12.17 9.25 -4.13
CA ARG A 39 12.63 10.66 -4.23
C ARG A 39 11.90 11.39 -5.36
N ALA A 40 11.78 10.78 -6.53
CA ALA A 40 11.00 11.32 -7.63
C ALA A 40 9.54 11.57 -7.21
N LEU A 41 8.90 10.61 -6.53
CA LEU A 41 7.54 10.79 -5.99
C LEU A 41 7.45 12.00 -5.05
N GLY A 42 8.35 12.12 -4.07
CA GLY A 42 8.37 13.23 -3.12
C GLY A 42 8.54 14.60 -3.80
N ILE A 43 9.43 14.69 -4.80
CA ILE A 43 9.61 15.88 -5.62
C ILE A 43 8.33 16.22 -6.41
N GLY A 44 7.68 15.23 -7.00
CA GLY A 44 6.43 15.44 -7.74
C GLY A 44 5.28 15.89 -6.84
N LEU A 45 5.15 15.31 -5.65
CA LEU A 45 4.17 15.75 -4.64
C LEU A 45 4.45 17.20 -4.20
N ARG A 46 5.72 17.58 -3.98
CA ARG A 46 6.08 18.97 -3.67
C ARG A 46 5.71 19.91 -4.81
N LYS A 47 5.99 19.53 -6.06
CA LYS A 47 5.67 20.32 -7.27
C LYS A 47 4.17 20.52 -7.45
N SER A 48 3.33 19.58 -6.98
CA SER A 48 1.87 19.73 -7.06
C SER A 48 1.29 20.79 -6.12
N GLY A 49 2.09 21.31 -5.17
CA GLY A 49 1.63 22.31 -4.21
C GLY A 49 0.69 21.78 -3.13
N LEU A 50 0.56 20.47 -3.01
CA LEU A 50 -0.26 19.83 -1.97
C LEU A 50 0.38 20.03 -0.59
N SER A 51 -0.45 20.34 0.40
CA SER A 51 -0.06 20.37 1.81
C SER A 51 -0.57 19.12 2.52
N PHE A 52 0.21 18.62 3.49
CA PHE A 52 -0.13 17.45 4.28
C PHE A 52 -0.10 17.78 5.76
N VAL A 53 -1.05 17.23 6.53
CA VAL A 53 -1.22 17.54 7.96
C VAL A 53 -0.76 16.41 8.88
N LYS A 54 -0.75 15.16 8.39
CA LYS A 54 -0.33 13.97 9.12
C LYS A 54 0.28 12.95 8.19
N ALA A 55 1.08 12.04 8.75
CA ALA A 55 1.67 10.92 8.05
C ALA A 55 1.44 9.60 8.82
N TYR A 56 1.20 8.52 8.08
CA TYR A 56 1.00 7.17 8.60
C TYR A 56 1.73 6.16 7.75
N SER A 57 2.20 5.06 8.34
CA SER A 57 2.65 3.90 7.58
C SER A 57 2.36 2.61 8.34
N SER A 58 2.43 1.47 7.64
CA SER A 58 2.64 0.24 8.37
C SER A 58 4.00 0.29 9.10
N ASP A 59 4.22 -0.62 10.02
CA ASP A 59 5.45 -0.71 10.81
C ASP A 59 6.55 -1.56 10.13
N SER A 60 6.41 -1.86 8.83
CA SER A 60 7.44 -2.54 8.04
C SER A 60 8.58 -1.58 7.66
N GLY A 61 9.82 -2.03 7.70
CA GLY A 61 10.99 -1.20 7.39
C GLY A 61 10.92 -0.53 6.02
N ARG A 62 10.42 -1.25 4.98
CA ARG A 62 10.24 -0.69 3.63
C ARG A 62 9.25 0.47 3.57
N THR A 63 8.18 0.46 4.37
CA THR A 63 7.23 1.58 4.43
C THR A 63 7.78 2.74 5.24
N ILE A 64 8.53 2.45 6.29
CA ILE A 64 9.22 3.47 7.10
C ILE A 64 10.29 4.19 6.26
N GLN A 65 11.12 3.44 5.51
CA GLN A 65 12.10 4.02 4.58
C GLN A 65 11.42 4.88 3.51
N THR A 66 10.33 4.38 2.92
CA THR A 66 9.55 5.12 1.92
C THR A 66 9.02 6.43 2.49
N MET A 67 8.37 6.41 3.67
CA MET A 67 7.84 7.61 4.30
C MET A 67 8.95 8.60 4.66
N GLY A 68 10.08 8.12 5.16
CA GLY A 68 11.24 8.97 5.48
C GLY A 68 11.70 9.78 4.27
N ILE A 69 11.86 9.14 3.10
CA ILE A 69 12.25 9.80 1.85
C ILE A 69 11.18 10.80 1.39
N VAL A 70 9.89 10.43 1.46
CA VAL A 70 8.80 11.35 1.07
C VAL A 70 8.78 12.60 1.95
N LEU A 71 8.88 12.42 3.28
CA LEU A 71 8.90 13.55 4.22
C LEU A 71 10.13 14.44 4.04
N GLU A 72 11.29 13.85 3.77
CA GLU A 72 12.52 14.60 3.45
C GLU A 72 12.32 15.50 2.21
N GLU A 73 11.83 14.93 1.11
CA GLU A 73 11.64 15.67 -0.15
C GLU A 73 10.54 16.75 -0.05
N LEU A 74 9.55 16.54 0.83
CA LEU A 74 8.52 17.55 1.11
C LEU A 74 8.97 18.62 2.11
N GLY A 75 10.11 18.44 2.81
CA GLY A 75 10.54 19.32 3.90
C GLY A 75 9.67 19.18 5.16
N LEU A 76 9.02 18.04 5.35
CA LEU A 76 8.07 17.78 6.44
C LEU A 76 8.63 16.88 7.56
N THR A 77 9.90 16.49 7.48
CA THR A 77 10.54 15.67 8.53
C THR A 77 10.48 16.38 9.89
N GLY A 78 9.79 15.74 10.85
CA GLY A 78 9.59 16.33 12.18
C GLY A 78 8.63 17.54 12.23
N GLN A 79 8.00 17.92 11.10
CA GLN A 79 7.07 19.05 11.04
C GLN A 79 5.60 18.65 11.19
N ILE A 80 5.27 17.39 10.88
CA ILE A 80 3.93 16.82 11.02
C ILE A 80 3.98 15.53 11.86
N PRO A 81 2.89 15.18 12.58
CA PRO A 81 2.82 13.90 13.28
C PRO A 81 2.97 12.73 12.33
N TYR A 82 3.79 11.74 12.71
CA TYR A 82 3.98 10.49 11.98
C TYR A 82 3.70 9.29 12.90
N THR A 83 2.78 8.42 12.52
CA THR A 83 2.29 7.29 13.31
C THR A 83 2.35 5.98 12.52
N PHE A 84 2.68 4.88 13.21
CA PHE A 84 2.63 3.52 12.66
C PHE A 84 1.30 2.85 12.99
N ASP A 85 0.73 2.14 12.00
CA ASP A 85 -0.48 1.36 12.20
C ASP A 85 -0.30 -0.06 11.63
N LYS A 86 -0.32 -1.06 12.51
CA LYS A 86 -0.19 -2.47 12.14
C LYS A 86 -1.36 -2.98 11.29
N ARG A 87 -2.51 -2.30 11.35
CA ARG A 87 -3.71 -2.69 10.59
C ARG A 87 -3.53 -2.49 9.09
N ILE A 88 -2.62 -1.60 8.66
CA ILE A 88 -2.31 -1.37 7.25
C ILE A 88 -1.04 -2.10 6.77
N ARG A 89 -0.57 -3.15 7.48
CA ARG A 89 0.44 -4.10 7.00
C ARG A 89 -0.06 -4.82 5.74
N GLU A 90 0.89 -5.36 4.98
CA GLU A 90 0.57 -6.26 3.85
C GLU A 90 -0.17 -7.51 4.33
N TRP A 91 -0.72 -8.28 3.39
CA TRP A 91 -1.18 -9.62 3.65
C TRP A 91 -0.06 -10.46 4.28
N CYS A 92 -0.39 -11.29 5.23
CA CYS A 92 0.54 -12.30 5.74
C CYS A 92 0.48 -13.52 4.83
N PHE A 93 1.59 -13.88 4.19
CA PHE A 93 1.67 -15.08 3.37
C PHE A 93 2.04 -16.33 4.17
N GLY A 94 2.09 -16.24 5.50
CA GLY A 94 2.35 -17.34 6.40
C GLY A 94 3.69 -18.02 6.11
N SER A 95 3.70 -19.34 5.96
CA SER A 95 4.89 -20.13 5.62
C SER A 95 5.51 -19.78 4.25
N PHE A 96 4.80 -19.02 3.41
CA PHE A 96 5.31 -18.55 2.11
C PHE A 96 5.89 -17.14 2.13
N ASP A 97 5.93 -16.49 3.30
CA ASP A 97 6.60 -15.19 3.40
C ASP A 97 8.09 -15.34 3.09
N GLY A 98 8.56 -14.64 2.04
CA GLY A 98 9.91 -14.78 1.50
C GLY A 98 10.11 -15.92 0.50
N ALA A 99 9.08 -16.73 0.23
CA ALA A 99 9.14 -17.77 -0.82
C ALA A 99 9.16 -17.17 -2.23
N TYR A 100 9.47 -18.00 -3.23
CA TYR A 100 9.42 -17.55 -4.62
C TYR A 100 7.97 -17.24 -5.03
N GLY A 101 7.70 -15.99 -5.39
CA GLY A 101 6.35 -15.55 -5.73
C GLY A 101 5.75 -16.30 -6.92
N GLY A 102 6.60 -16.65 -7.91
CA GLY A 102 6.19 -17.48 -9.03
C GLY A 102 5.70 -18.87 -8.63
N GLU A 103 6.39 -19.53 -7.68
CA GLU A 103 5.97 -20.82 -7.16
C GLU A 103 4.64 -20.73 -6.40
N LEU A 104 4.50 -19.74 -5.53
CA LEU A 104 3.28 -19.52 -4.76
C LEU A 104 2.08 -19.22 -5.68
N PHE A 105 2.17 -18.14 -6.47
CA PHE A 105 1.03 -17.59 -7.20
C PHE A 105 0.75 -18.29 -8.54
N HIS A 106 1.74 -18.93 -9.18
CA HIS A 106 1.56 -19.64 -10.44
C HIS A 106 1.62 -21.17 -10.32
N GLY A 107 2.01 -21.70 -9.17
CA GLY A 107 2.11 -23.13 -8.91
C GLY A 107 1.14 -23.62 -7.83
N ILE A 108 1.37 -23.20 -6.58
CA ILE A 108 0.68 -23.76 -5.40
C ILE A 108 -0.78 -23.30 -5.35
N ILE A 109 -1.04 -21.99 -5.37
CA ILE A 109 -2.40 -21.43 -5.28
C ILE A 109 -3.31 -21.94 -6.40
N PRO A 110 -2.92 -21.90 -7.69
CA PRO A 110 -3.75 -22.46 -8.77
C PRO A 110 -4.08 -23.93 -8.59
N ARG A 111 -3.12 -24.74 -8.14
CA ARG A 111 -3.35 -26.18 -7.88
C ARG A 111 -4.39 -26.41 -6.79
N VAL A 112 -4.29 -25.68 -5.67
CA VAL A 112 -5.20 -25.85 -4.53
C VAL A 112 -6.60 -25.36 -4.86
N LEU A 113 -6.71 -24.18 -5.48
CA LEU A 113 -7.99 -23.58 -5.83
C LEU A 113 -8.54 -24.05 -7.20
N LYS A 114 -7.88 -25.02 -7.84
CA LYS A 114 -8.29 -25.63 -9.12
C LYS A 114 -8.60 -24.59 -10.21
N THR A 115 -7.72 -23.60 -10.34
CA THR A 115 -7.79 -22.54 -11.37
C THR A 115 -6.54 -22.57 -12.23
N ASP A 116 -6.65 -22.13 -13.49
CA ASP A 116 -5.50 -21.99 -14.38
C ASP A 116 -4.78 -20.65 -14.21
N ASN A 117 -5.45 -19.68 -13.58
CA ASN A 117 -4.93 -18.32 -13.44
C ASN A 117 -5.36 -17.68 -12.10
N TYR A 118 -4.42 -17.55 -11.16
CA TYR A 118 -4.69 -16.93 -9.87
C TYR A 118 -5.20 -15.48 -9.96
N LYS A 119 -4.87 -14.76 -11.06
CA LYS A 119 -5.33 -13.37 -11.27
C LYS A 119 -6.84 -13.27 -11.55
N GLU A 120 -7.49 -14.39 -11.82
CA GLU A 120 -8.95 -14.45 -11.98
C GLU A 120 -9.68 -14.72 -10.69
N LEU A 121 -8.95 -15.11 -9.63
CA LEU A 121 -9.52 -15.31 -8.33
C LEU A 121 -10.01 -13.99 -7.72
N SER A 122 -11.10 -14.04 -7.00
CA SER A 122 -11.49 -12.95 -6.12
C SER A 122 -10.49 -12.80 -4.98
N LEU A 123 -10.40 -11.60 -4.39
CA LEU A 123 -9.54 -11.41 -3.20
C LEU A 123 -9.94 -12.30 -2.03
N PRO A 124 -11.25 -12.52 -1.73
CA PRO A 124 -11.68 -13.51 -0.74
C PRO A 124 -11.16 -14.93 -1.01
N ASP A 125 -11.30 -15.42 -2.24
CA ASP A 125 -10.84 -16.77 -2.60
C ASP A 125 -9.32 -16.90 -2.47
N LEU A 126 -8.58 -15.87 -2.91
CA LEU A 126 -7.13 -15.86 -2.79
C LEU A 126 -6.66 -15.84 -1.33
N ALA A 127 -7.30 -15.04 -0.47
CA ALA A 127 -6.96 -14.98 0.95
C ALA A 127 -7.24 -16.31 1.66
N ASN A 128 -8.42 -16.90 1.42
CA ASN A 128 -8.77 -18.17 2.02
C ASN A 128 -7.91 -19.32 1.47
N GLY A 129 -7.57 -19.29 0.19
CA GLY A 129 -6.63 -20.25 -0.41
C GLY A 129 -5.21 -20.18 0.18
N LEU A 130 -4.76 -18.97 0.57
CA LEU A 130 -3.49 -18.82 1.31
C LEU A 130 -3.57 -19.50 2.69
N VAL A 131 -4.69 -19.37 3.39
CA VAL A 131 -4.90 -20.04 4.68
C VAL A 131 -4.85 -21.57 4.53
N GLU A 132 -5.43 -22.14 3.46
CA GLU A 132 -5.42 -23.58 3.21
C GLU A 132 -4.01 -24.15 3.00
N VAL A 133 -3.10 -23.36 2.39
CA VAL A 133 -1.73 -23.83 2.10
C VAL A 133 -0.73 -23.43 3.18
N ASP A 134 -1.09 -22.53 4.08
CA ASP A 134 -0.19 -22.04 5.13
C ASP A 134 -0.01 -23.05 6.25
N THR A 135 1.15 -23.69 6.30
CA THR A 135 1.52 -24.65 7.36
C THR A 135 1.93 -23.97 8.68
N ALA A 136 2.20 -22.66 8.68
CA ALA A 136 2.55 -21.90 9.88
C ALA A 136 1.32 -21.36 10.63
N GLY A 137 0.15 -21.31 9.98
CA GLY A 137 -1.09 -20.83 10.57
C GLY A 137 -1.11 -19.31 10.82
N TRP A 138 -0.33 -18.52 10.08
CA TRP A 138 -0.24 -17.06 10.22
C TRP A 138 -1.03 -16.29 9.17
N ALA A 139 -1.33 -16.91 8.01
CA ALA A 139 -2.15 -16.31 7.00
C ALA A 139 -3.54 -15.96 7.57
N GLU A 140 -4.05 -14.80 7.16
CA GLU A 140 -5.31 -14.30 7.69
C GLU A 140 -6.47 -14.71 6.78
N PRO A 141 -7.56 -15.33 7.30
CA PRO A 141 -8.77 -15.55 6.51
C PRO A 141 -9.38 -14.21 6.11
N TRP A 142 -10.15 -14.21 5.00
CA TRP A 142 -10.67 -12.99 4.40
C TRP A 142 -11.36 -12.04 5.37
N ASP A 143 -12.25 -12.54 6.22
CA ASP A 143 -13.03 -11.71 7.15
C ASP A 143 -12.12 -10.95 8.13
N LYS A 144 -11.08 -11.62 8.65
CA LYS A 144 -10.11 -11.00 9.54
C LYS A 144 -9.22 -9.99 8.80
N LEU A 145 -8.75 -10.38 7.62
CA LEU A 145 -7.88 -9.55 6.77
C LEU A 145 -8.58 -8.28 6.31
N SER A 146 -9.76 -8.41 5.72
CA SER A 146 -10.55 -7.29 5.20
C SER A 146 -10.99 -6.34 6.32
N GLY A 147 -11.47 -6.91 7.46
CA GLY A 147 -11.84 -6.13 8.64
C GLY A 147 -10.65 -5.33 9.18
N ARG A 148 -9.47 -5.96 9.35
CA ARG A 148 -8.25 -5.29 9.79
C ARG A 148 -7.88 -4.09 8.91
N ILE A 149 -7.91 -4.30 7.59
CA ILE A 149 -7.52 -3.28 6.61
C ILE A 149 -8.52 -2.11 6.63
N LEU A 150 -9.82 -2.40 6.55
CA LEU A 150 -10.85 -1.37 6.57
C LEU A 150 -10.79 -0.55 7.87
N ASP A 151 -10.74 -1.21 9.02
CA ASP A 151 -10.63 -0.55 10.33
C ASP A 151 -9.40 0.34 10.42
N GLY A 152 -8.27 -0.07 9.82
CA GLY A 152 -7.04 0.70 9.79
C GLY A 152 -7.19 2.01 9.02
N PHE A 153 -7.68 1.96 7.80
CA PHE A 153 -7.84 3.16 6.97
C PHE A 153 -8.97 4.07 7.46
N GLU A 154 -10.07 3.50 7.96
CA GLU A 154 -11.13 4.32 8.59
C GLU A 154 -10.64 5.04 9.84
N ALA A 155 -9.86 4.36 10.70
CA ALA A 155 -9.33 5.00 11.90
C ALA A 155 -8.37 6.14 11.56
N ILE A 156 -7.51 5.96 10.54
CA ILE A 156 -6.64 7.03 10.03
C ILE A 156 -7.48 8.20 9.52
N ALA A 157 -8.49 7.93 8.69
CA ALA A 157 -9.35 8.98 8.14
C ALA A 157 -10.10 9.76 9.25
N LYS A 158 -10.65 9.06 10.24
CA LYS A 158 -11.32 9.65 11.40
C LYS A 158 -10.37 10.52 12.25
N ASP A 159 -9.11 10.08 12.44
CA ASP A 159 -8.11 10.86 13.17
C ASP A 159 -7.70 12.15 12.43
N VAL A 160 -7.62 12.10 11.09
CA VAL A 160 -7.37 13.29 10.26
C VAL A 160 -8.57 14.23 10.32
N GLU A 161 -9.80 13.71 10.17
CA GLU A 161 -11.03 14.50 10.23
C GLU A 161 -11.21 15.19 11.60
N ALA A 162 -10.96 14.46 12.69
CA ALA A 162 -11.03 14.99 14.07
C ALA A 162 -10.02 16.12 14.34
N SER A 163 -8.93 16.15 13.56
CA SER A 163 -7.90 17.19 13.64
C SER A 163 -8.18 18.41 12.73
N GLY A 164 -9.36 18.48 12.11
CA GLY A 164 -9.78 19.58 11.23
C GLY A 164 -9.77 19.23 9.74
N GLY A 165 -9.48 18.00 9.39
CA GLY A 165 -9.39 17.53 8.00
C GLY A 165 -8.07 17.90 7.32
N GLY A 166 -8.00 17.68 6.01
CA GLY A 166 -6.80 17.92 5.19
C GLY A 166 -6.29 16.65 4.51
N ASN A 167 -5.12 16.74 3.90
CA ASN A 167 -4.50 15.60 3.25
C ASN A 167 -3.55 14.88 4.23
N ALA A 168 -3.62 13.57 4.30
CA ALA A 168 -2.66 12.74 5.02
C ALA A 168 -1.85 11.88 4.05
N LEU A 169 -0.55 11.72 4.33
CA LEU A 169 0.30 10.74 3.68
C LEU A 169 0.11 9.38 4.36
N VAL A 170 -0.08 8.32 3.58
CA VAL A 170 -0.15 6.96 4.10
C VAL A 170 0.75 6.07 3.25
N VAL A 171 1.68 5.33 3.85
CA VAL A 171 2.48 4.34 3.11
C VAL A 171 2.05 2.93 3.49
N SER A 172 1.65 2.16 2.48
CA SER A 172 1.18 0.79 2.64
C SER A 172 1.68 -0.10 1.49
N HIS A 173 0.96 -1.15 1.15
CA HIS A 173 1.40 -2.26 0.32
C HIS A 173 0.39 -2.58 -0.78
N SER A 174 0.83 -3.34 -1.78
CA SER A 174 0.04 -3.60 -3.00
C SER A 174 -1.27 -4.31 -2.74
N MET A 175 -1.23 -5.47 -2.04
CA MET A 175 -2.43 -6.27 -1.80
C MET A 175 -3.37 -5.55 -0.82
N THR A 176 -2.81 -4.85 0.17
CA THR A 176 -3.56 -4.05 1.14
C THR A 176 -4.30 -2.88 0.47
N ILE A 177 -3.64 -2.15 -0.43
CA ILE A 177 -4.29 -1.07 -1.21
C ILE A 177 -5.36 -1.66 -2.15
N GLY A 178 -5.06 -2.79 -2.80
CA GLY A 178 -6.03 -3.49 -3.64
C GLY A 178 -7.25 -3.98 -2.85
N THR A 179 -7.05 -4.48 -1.63
CA THR A 179 -8.14 -4.88 -0.73
C THR A 179 -9.00 -3.70 -0.32
N LEU A 180 -8.37 -2.58 0.06
CA LEU A 180 -9.12 -1.37 0.38
C LEU A 180 -9.98 -0.91 -0.81
N ALA A 181 -9.40 -0.89 -2.02
CA ALA A 181 -10.12 -0.53 -3.23
C ALA A 181 -11.32 -1.46 -3.49
N TYR A 182 -11.13 -2.76 -3.34
CA TYR A 182 -12.19 -3.77 -3.45
C TYR A 182 -13.33 -3.55 -2.45
N LEU A 183 -13.00 -3.14 -1.22
CA LEU A 183 -13.99 -2.92 -0.15
C LEU A 183 -14.78 -1.61 -0.33
N ILE A 184 -14.20 -0.63 -1.02
CA ILE A 184 -14.84 0.67 -1.28
C ILE A 184 -15.70 0.63 -2.54
N ASP A 185 -15.23 -0.05 -3.58
CA ASP A 185 -15.86 -0.07 -4.90
C ASP A 185 -16.14 -1.52 -5.33
N GLU A 186 -17.41 -1.90 -5.32
CA GLU A 186 -17.88 -3.26 -5.67
C GLU A 186 -17.59 -3.66 -7.13
N GLU A 187 -17.31 -2.69 -8.01
CA GLU A 187 -16.91 -2.98 -9.40
C GLU A 187 -15.45 -3.48 -9.50
N ILE A 188 -14.63 -3.21 -8.49
CA ILE A 188 -13.23 -3.69 -8.42
C ILE A 188 -13.23 -5.11 -7.87
N LYS A 189 -13.37 -6.10 -8.75
CA LYS A 189 -13.48 -7.53 -8.35
C LYS A 189 -12.15 -8.26 -8.18
N LYS A 190 -11.05 -7.65 -8.59
CA LYS A 190 -9.70 -8.24 -8.60
C LYS A 190 -8.69 -7.23 -8.06
N ASN A 191 -7.52 -7.73 -7.63
CA ASN A 191 -6.44 -6.81 -7.24
C ASN A 191 -6.01 -5.93 -8.43
N PRO A 192 -6.14 -4.60 -8.33
CA PRO A 192 -5.79 -3.68 -9.42
C PRO A 192 -4.30 -3.61 -9.73
N GLY A 193 -3.43 -4.17 -8.86
CA GLY A 193 -1.99 -4.25 -9.12
C GLY A 193 -1.30 -2.89 -9.15
N VAL A 194 -1.37 -2.14 -8.06
CA VAL A 194 -0.72 -0.81 -7.97
C VAL A 194 0.81 -0.89 -8.00
N GLU A 195 1.48 -0.01 -8.74
CA GLU A 195 2.95 0.03 -8.88
C GLU A 195 3.66 0.57 -7.62
N ASN A 196 4.94 0.20 -7.42
CA ASN A 196 5.78 0.81 -6.37
C ASN A 196 5.86 2.34 -6.56
N GLY A 197 5.61 3.11 -5.50
CA GLY A 197 5.60 4.56 -5.55
C GLY A 197 4.42 5.16 -6.33
N SER A 198 3.36 4.40 -6.60
CA SER A 198 2.09 4.97 -7.06
C SER A 198 1.29 5.54 -5.89
N VAL A 199 0.36 6.43 -6.18
CA VAL A 199 -0.52 7.10 -5.22
C VAL A 199 -1.96 6.72 -5.50
N THR A 200 -2.67 6.26 -4.48
CA THR A 200 -4.12 6.09 -4.49
C THR A 200 -4.72 7.16 -3.59
N VAL A 201 -5.65 7.94 -4.09
CA VAL A 201 -6.31 8.99 -3.30
C VAL A 201 -7.69 8.53 -2.91
N VAL A 202 -7.93 8.53 -1.60
CA VAL A 202 -9.21 8.15 -1.00
C VAL A 202 -9.74 9.34 -0.21
N GLU A 203 -10.95 9.80 -0.53
CA GLU A 203 -11.67 10.80 0.23
C GLU A 203 -12.48 10.13 1.34
N TYR A 204 -12.50 10.76 2.51
CA TYR A 204 -13.38 10.40 3.61
C TYR A 204 -14.37 11.54 3.85
N ALA A 205 -15.64 11.24 3.67
CA ALA A 205 -16.73 12.19 3.86
C ALA A 205 -18.00 11.49 4.38
N ASN A 206 -18.68 12.11 5.32
CA ASN A 206 -19.93 11.59 5.89
C ASN A 206 -19.81 10.15 6.44
N GLY A 207 -18.67 9.80 7.01
CA GLY A 207 -18.41 8.49 7.57
C GLY A 207 -18.10 7.40 6.54
N LYS A 208 -17.85 7.75 5.26
CA LYS A 208 -17.57 6.81 4.17
C LYS A 208 -16.28 7.14 3.43
N LEU A 209 -15.58 6.10 3.01
CA LEU A 209 -14.44 6.19 2.11
C LEU A 209 -14.92 6.11 0.65
N SER A 210 -14.31 6.89 -0.23
CA SER A 210 -14.53 6.83 -1.68
C SER A 210 -13.21 7.03 -2.42
N ILE A 211 -13.02 6.36 -3.56
CA ILE A 211 -11.78 6.44 -4.35
C ILE A 211 -11.87 7.64 -5.29
N GLU A 212 -10.95 8.60 -5.18
CA GLU A 212 -10.79 9.68 -6.15
C GLU A 212 -9.84 9.28 -7.29
N SER A 213 -8.77 8.54 -7.00
CA SER A 213 -7.85 7.99 -8.00
C SER A 213 -7.18 6.73 -7.48
N LEU A 214 -6.83 5.79 -8.37
CA LEU A 214 -6.24 4.51 -8.01
C LEU A 214 -4.91 4.30 -8.75
N GLY A 215 -3.82 4.14 -7.99
CA GLY A 215 -2.52 3.75 -8.53
C GLY A 215 -1.85 4.80 -9.45
N ASP A 216 -2.10 6.09 -9.23
CA ASP A 216 -1.55 7.18 -10.03
C ASP A 216 -0.02 7.25 -9.91
N VAL A 217 0.68 7.22 -11.03
CA VAL A 217 2.14 7.33 -11.14
C VAL A 217 2.60 8.71 -11.61
N SER A 218 1.70 9.63 -11.91
CA SER A 218 2.00 10.94 -12.49
C SER A 218 2.91 11.78 -11.60
N TYR A 219 2.73 11.74 -10.27
CA TYR A 219 3.62 12.42 -9.32
C TYR A 219 5.07 11.91 -9.44
N ARG A 220 5.26 10.59 -9.49
CA ARG A 220 6.58 9.98 -9.65
C ARG A 220 7.21 10.36 -11.00
N GLN A 221 6.43 10.36 -12.07
CA GLN A 221 6.89 10.77 -13.40
C GLN A 221 7.30 12.23 -13.44
N ALA A 222 6.47 13.14 -12.92
CA ALA A 222 6.78 14.56 -12.86
C ALA A 222 8.03 14.90 -12.04
N GLY A 223 8.30 14.13 -10.98
CA GLY A 223 9.52 14.31 -10.20
C GLY A 223 10.74 13.69 -10.85
N ALA A 224 10.59 12.59 -11.60
CA ALA A 224 11.68 11.98 -12.35
C ALA A 224 12.22 12.92 -13.45
N GLU A 225 11.34 13.67 -14.12
CA GLU A 225 11.73 14.72 -15.08
C GLU A 225 12.65 15.77 -14.43
N VAL A 226 12.32 16.18 -13.19
CA VAL A 226 13.15 17.14 -12.43
C VAL A 226 14.51 16.57 -12.05
N LEU A 227 14.55 15.29 -11.63
CA LEU A 227 15.81 14.61 -11.28
C LEU A 227 16.74 14.45 -12.49
N ASN A 228 16.19 14.17 -13.66
CA ASN A 228 16.95 13.95 -14.89
C ASN A 228 17.41 15.26 -15.55
N SER A 229 16.87 16.40 -15.14
CA SER A 229 17.26 17.73 -15.64
C SER A 229 18.39 18.40 -14.83
N ARG A 230 18.82 17.75 -13.74
CA ARG A 230 19.94 18.19 -12.89
C ARG A 230 21.24 17.47 -13.27
#